data_a809d8451a5f23ddf8869961680af9f3
#
_entry.id   a809d8451a5f23ddf8869961680af9f3
#
_cell.length_a   1.000
_cell.length_b   1.000
_cell.length_c   1.000
_cell.angle_alpha   90.00
_cell.angle_beta   90.00
_cell.angle_gamma   90.00
#
_symmetry.space_group_name_H-M   'P 1'
#
loop_
_entity.id
_entity.type
_entity.pdbx_description
1 polymer ?
#
loop_
_entity_poly.entity_id
_entity_poly.type
_entity_poly.pdbx_seq_one_letter_code
_entity_poly.pdbx_strand_id
1 'polypeptide(L)'
;MYGLVGNKIAGSAPYHAAKGGVVNLTRALAAEWGKYGITVNSICPGYFYTPLTQATLDTEFFQANAKAFIPEERYGHEGELDSAALFLAAPESTYVTGIALPVDGGYTCM
;
A
#
# COMPACT_ATOMS: atom_id res chain seq x y z
N MET A 1 2.49 -2.12 -0.20
CA MET A 1 2.93 -2.47 -1.56
C MET A 1 3.53 -3.87 -1.68
N TYR A 2 4.34 -4.37 -0.75
CA TYR A 2 4.97 -5.71 -0.82
C TYR A 2 4.01 -6.92 -0.76
N GLY A 3 2.73 -6.70 -0.61
CA GLY A 3 1.72 -7.70 -0.92
C GLY A 3 1.39 -7.82 -2.41
N LEU A 4 1.90 -6.90 -3.24
CA LEU A 4 1.62 -6.79 -4.67
C LEU A 4 2.86 -7.11 -5.54
N VAL A 5 4.06 -6.76 -5.07
CA VAL A 5 5.33 -6.88 -5.82
C VAL A 5 6.44 -7.47 -4.96
N GLY A 6 7.45 -8.03 -5.61
CA GLY A 6 8.68 -8.49 -4.96
C GLY A 6 9.65 -7.36 -4.64
N ASN A 7 10.61 -7.62 -3.75
CA ASN A 7 11.72 -6.74 -3.42
C ASN A 7 13.05 -7.42 -3.73
N LYS A 8 13.92 -6.72 -4.44
CA LYS A 8 15.23 -7.23 -4.85
C LYS A 8 16.38 -6.83 -3.89
N ILE A 9 16.11 -5.85 -3.02
CA ILE A 9 17.14 -5.19 -2.21
C ILE A 9 17.40 -5.93 -0.88
N ALA A 10 16.38 -6.54 -0.29
CA ALA A 10 16.49 -7.22 1.00
C ALA A 10 15.68 -8.52 1.01
N GLY A 11 16.21 -9.55 1.67
CA GLY A 11 15.51 -10.82 1.86
C GLY A 11 14.34 -10.68 2.83
N SER A 12 13.15 -10.50 2.30
CA SER A 12 11.93 -10.26 3.09
C SER A 12 10.76 -11.15 2.66
N ALA A 13 11.06 -12.37 2.19
CA ALA A 13 10.03 -13.31 1.71
C ALA A 13 8.89 -13.58 2.73
N PRO A 14 9.14 -13.78 4.04
CA PRO A 14 8.06 -13.94 5.01
C PRO A 14 7.15 -12.70 5.11
N TYR A 15 7.72 -11.51 5.00
CA TYR A 15 6.95 -10.26 4.98
C TYR A 15 6.07 -10.15 3.73
N HIS A 16 6.62 -10.51 2.55
CA HIS A 16 5.83 -10.56 1.30
C HIS A 16 4.69 -11.58 1.40
N ALA A 17 4.95 -12.75 1.96
CA ALA A 17 3.92 -13.77 2.16
C ALA A 17 2.80 -13.26 3.07
N ALA A 18 3.14 -12.64 4.20
CA ALA A 18 2.16 -12.07 5.13
C ALA A 18 1.33 -10.96 4.48
N LYS A 19 1.98 -10.03 3.78
CA LYS A 19 1.28 -8.92 3.11
C LYS A 19 0.47 -9.39 1.88
N GLY A 20 0.95 -10.37 1.13
CA GLY A 20 0.19 -11.04 0.07
C GLY A 20 -1.04 -11.75 0.62
N GLY A 21 -0.91 -12.38 1.79
CA GLY A 21 -2.01 -12.97 2.53
C GLY A 21 -3.11 -11.96 2.88
N VAL A 22 -2.75 -10.76 3.34
CA VAL A 22 -3.71 -9.68 3.63
C VAL A 22 -4.47 -9.26 2.37
N VAL A 23 -3.78 -9.09 1.24
CA VAL A 23 -4.42 -8.73 -0.04
C VAL A 23 -5.41 -9.80 -0.48
N ASN A 24 -5.03 -11.08 -0.39
CA ASN A 24 -5.92 -12.17 -0.79
C ASN A 24 -7.07 -12.37 0.20
N LEU A 25 -6.83 -12.20 1.50
CA LEU A 25 -7.88 -12.20 2.53
C LEU A 25 -8.92 -11.10 2.27
N THR A 26 -8.49 -9.91 1.87
CA THR A 26 -9.38 -8.80 1.48
C THR A 26 -10.36 -9.24 0.39
N ARG A 27 -9.87 -9.93 -0.64
CA ARG A 27 -10.71 -10.44 -1.74
C ARG A 27 -11.69 -11.51 -1.27
N ALA A 28 -11.23 -12.46 -0.44
CA ALA A 28 -12.07 -13.51 0.10
C ALA A 28 -13.21 -12.94 0.96
N LEU A 29 -12.89 -12.05 1.89
CA LEU A 29 -13.89 -11.42 2.76
C LEU A 29 -14.85 -10.53 1.96
N ALA A 30 -14.38 -9.81 0.95
CA ALA A 30 -15.26 -9.03 0.07
C ALA A 30 -16.28 -9.92 -0.64
N ALA A 31 -15.84 -11.09 -1.13
CA ALA A 31 -16.71 -12.05 -1.78
C ALA A 31 -17.75 -12.69 -0.81
N GLU A 32 -17.32 -13.00 0.41
CA GLU A 32 -18.18 -13.61 1.42
C GLU A 32 -19.20 -12.62 2.01
N TRP A 33 -18.78 -11.38 2.26
CA TRP A 33 -19.55 -10.40 3.05
C TRP A 33 -20.32 -9.39 2.20
N GLY A 34 -20.05 -9.34 0.89
CA GLY A 34 -20.76 -8.44 -0.02
C GLY A 34 -22.27 -8.57 0.03
N LYS A 35 -22.79 -9.79 0.20
CA LYS A 35 -24.23 -10.07 0.35
C LYS A 35 -24.86 -9.42 1.59
N TYR A 36 -24.05 -9.01 2.56
CA TYR A 36 -24.52 -8.31 3.76
C TYR A 36 -24.37 -6.78 3.65
N GLY A 37 -23.96 -6.27 2.49
CA GLY A 37 -23.69 -4.84 2.29
C GLY A 37 -22.37 -4.37 2.93
N ILE A 38 -21.44 -5.30 3.24
CA ILE A 38 -20.15 -4.98 3.84
C ILE A 38 -19.11 -4.89 2.72
N THR A 39 -18.40 -3.78 2.65
CA THR A 39 -17.24 -3.62 1.77
C THR A 39 -15.95 -3.93 2.51
N VAL A 40 -15.04 -4.63 1.85
CA VAL A 40 -13.72 -4.98 2.40
C VAL A 40 -12.67 -4.62 1.38
N ASN A 41 -11.79 -3.71 1.77
CA ASN A 41 -10.72 -3.20 0.91
C ASN A 41 -9.41 -3.12 1.70
N SER A 42 -8.28 -3.09 1.00
CA SER A 42 -6.98 -2.85 1.60
C SER A 42 -6.27 -1.66 0.96
N ILE A 43 -5.60 -0.86 1.77
CA ILE A 43 -4.66 0.16 1.30
C ILE A 43 -3.27 -0.47 1.31
N CYS A 44 -2.53 -0.26 0.23
CA CYS A 44 -1.17 -0.78 0.04
C CYS A 44 -0.18 0.41 0.00
N PRO A 45 0.25 0.92 1.16
CA PRO A 45 1.18 2.03 1.20
C PRO A 45 2.54 1.68 0.58
N GLY A 46 3.16 2.64 -0.08
CA GLY A 46 4.56 2.62 -0.43
C GLY A 46 5.46 2.92 0.76
N TYR A 47 6.59 3.55 0.49
CA TYR A 47 7.46 4.07 1.54
C TYR A 47 6.97 5.44 2.01
N PHE A 48 6.77 5.57 3.31
CA PHE A 48 6.32 6.80 3.97
C PHE A 48 7.29 7.21 5.06
N TYR A 49 7.49 8.51 5.20
CA TYR A 49 8.15 9.08 6.34
C TYR A 49 7.32 8.87 7.61
N THR A 50 7.94 8.25 8.59
CA THR A 50 7.41 8.05 9.94
C THR A 50 8.56 8.26 10.92
N PRO A 51 8.31 8.45 12.23
CA PRO A 51 9.40 8.49 13.21
C PRO A 51 10.33 7.29 13.15
N LEU A 52 9.82 6.12 12.75
CA LEU A 52 10.60 4.89 12.63
C LEU A 52 11.46 4.84 11.35
N THR A 53 10.98 5.39 10.25
CA THR A 53 11.60 5.24 8.92
C THR A 53 12.44 6.44 8.51
N GLN A 54 12.23 7.61 9.11
CA GLN A 54 12.83 8.86 8.68
C GLN A 54 14.37 8.78 8.58
N ALA A 55 15.03 8.32 9.63
CA ALA A 55 16.49 8.23 9.64
C ALA A 55 17.05 7.33 8.52
N THR A 56 16.31 6.29 8.14
CA THR A 56 16.69 5.37 7.07
C THR A 56 16.42 5.99 5.70
N LEU A 57 15.24 6.58 5.52
CA LEU A 57 14.83 7.17 4.24
C LEU A 57 15.62 8.43 3.88
N ASP A 58 16.14 9.16 4.87
CA ASP A 58 16.98 10.35 4.66
C ASP A 58 18.42 10.00 4.22
N THR A 59 18.82 8.73 4.26
CA THR A 59 20.16 8.35 3.78
C THR A 59 20.30 8.54 2.28
N GLU A 60 21.52 8.87 1.82
CA GLU A 60 21.83 9.06 0.40
C GLU A 60 21.42 7.86 -0.47
N PHE A 61 21.63 6.66 0.04
CA PHE A 61 21.24 5.41 -0.63
C PHE A 61 19.73 5.36 -0.88
N PHE A 62 18.89 5.63 0.14
CA PHE A 62 17.44 5.60 -0.02
C PHE A 62 16.93 6.76 -0.86
N GLN A 63 17.52 7.94 -0.80
CA GLN A 63 17.17 9.05 -1.67
C GLN A 63 17.45 8.75 -3.15
N ALA A 64 18.57 8.09 -3.44
CA ALA A 64 18.87 7.61 -4.79
C ALA A 64 17.89 6.52 -5.26
N ASN A 65 17.46 5.62 -4.34
CA ASN A 65 16.44 4.62 -4.64
C ASN A 65 15.07 5.24 -4.96
N ALA A 66 14.66 6.29 -4.24
CA ALA A 66 13.42 6.98 -4.54
C ALA A 66 13.40 7.47 -6.00
N LYS A 67 14.48 8.14 -6.42
CA LYS A 67 14.62 8.64 -7.81
C LYS A 67 14.68 7.53 -8.85
N ALA A 68 15.23 6.36 -8.50
CA ALA A 68 15.39 5.27 -9.44
C ALA A 68 14.13 4.39 -9.61
N PHE A 69 13.32 4.27 -8.55
CA PHE A 69 12.26 3.26 -8.48
C PHE A 69 10.86 3.81 -8.16
N ILE A 70 10.73 5.07 -7.85
CA ILE A 70 9.42 5.70 -7.60
C ILE A 70 9.18 6.75 -8.68
N PRO A 71 8.14 6.65 -9.50
CA PRO A 71 7.84 7.64 -10.53
C PRO A 71 7.73 9.08 -10.00
N GLU A 72 7.21 9.28 -8.79
CA GLU A 72 7.18 10.60 -8.15
C GLU A 72 8.54 11.05 -7.57
N GLU A 73 9.57 10.21 -7.64
CA GLU A 73 10.94 10.46 -7.16
C GLU A 73 11.05 10.86 -5.68
N ARG A 74 10.06 10.52 -4.88
CA ARG A 74 9.97 10.86 -3.46
C ARG A 74 9.27 9.78 -2.64
N TYR A 75 9.34 9.92 -1.33
CA TYR A 75 8.57 9.15 -0.37
C TYR A 75 7.30 9.89 0.05
N GLY A 76 6.31 9.14 0.49
CA GLY A 76 5.07 9.71 1.00
C GLY A 76 5.25 10.40 2.35
N HIS A 77 4.45 11.42 2.61
CA HIS A 77 4.43 12.19 3.84
C HIS A 77 3.18 11.88 4.68
N GLU A 78 3.21 12.33 5.92
CA GLU A 78 2.05 12.28 6.82
C GLU A 78 0.83 12.95 6.14
N GLY A 79 -0.33 12.30 6.29
CA GLY A 79 -1.59 12.78 5.70
C GLY A 79 -1.85 12.30 4.27
N GLU A 80 -0.86 11.83 3.52
CA GLU A 80 -1.06 11.40 2.13
C GLU A 80 -1.80 10.05 1.98
N LEU A 81 -2.07 9.34 3.08
CA LEU A 81 -2.97 8.18 3.11
C LEU A 81 -4.43 8.54 3.42
N ASP A 82 -4.68 9.74 3.91
CA ASP A 82 -5.99 10.14 4.43
C ASP A 82 -7.06 10.13 3.34
N SER A 83 -6.73 10.61 2.15
CA SER A 83 -7.67 10.63 1.02
C SER A 83 -8.10 9.23 0.58
N ALA A 84 -7.18 8.26 0.59
CA ALA A 84 -7.48 6.87 0.27
C ALA A 84 -8.40 6.25 1.34
N ALA A 85 -8.12 6.50 2.62
CA ALA A 85 -8.93 6.02 3.72
C ALA A 85 -10.32 6.64 3.70
N LEU A 86 -10.43 7.95 3.49
CA LEU A 86 -11.71 8.66 3.37
C LEU A 86 -12.52 8.17 2.17
N PHE A 87 -11.90 7.96 1.02
CA PHE A 87 -12.56 7.40 -0.17
C PHE A 87 -13.17 6.03 0.13
N LEU A 88 -12.41 5.12 0.72
CA LEU A 88 -12.88 3.76 1.00
C LEU A 88 -13.92 3.71 2.12
N ALA A 89 -13.87 4.65 3.07
CA ALA A 89 -14.82 4.74 4.19
C ALA A 89 -16.05 5.59 3.88
N ALA A 90 -16.06 6.32 2.77
CA ALA A 90 -17.18 7.22 2.41
C ALA A 90 -18.49 6.44 2.22
N PRO A 91 -19.64 6.98 2.66
CA PRO A 91 -20.94 6.35 2.45
C PRO A 91 -21.28 6.11 0.98
N GLU A 92 -20.73 6.92 0.08
CA GLU A 92 -20.91 6.82 -1.37
C GLU A 92 -20.13 5.66 -2.00
N SER A 93 -19.11 5.11 -1.28
CA SER A 93 -18.25 4.04 -1.78
C SER A 93 -18.81 2.62 -1.56
N THR A 94 -20.14 2.49 -1.48
CA THR A 94 -20.83 1.22 -1.18
C THR A 94 -20.68 0.15 -2.26
N TYR A 95 -20.24 0.52 -3.45
CA TYR A 95 -19.98 -0.43 -4.56
C TYR A 95 -18.50 -0.69 -4.80
N VAL A 96 -17.63 -0.21 -3.89
CA VAL A 96 -16.18 -0.41 -3.92
C VAL A 96 -15.80 -1.49 -2.91
N THR A 97 -15.51 -2.69 -3.38
CA THR A 97 -15.11 -3.81 -2.49
C THR A 97 -14.14 -4.75 -3.19
N GLY A 98 -13.28 -5.41 -2.42
CA GLY A 98 -12.31 -6.40 -2.89
C GLY A 98 -11.05 -5.81 -3.53
N ILE A 99 -10.84 -4.49 -3.47
CA ILE A 99 -9.68 -3.86 -4.07
C ILE A 99 -8.49 -3.80 -3.10
N ALA A 100 -7.29 -3.84 -3.68
CA ALA A 100 -6.05 -3.46 -3.03
C ALA A 100 -5.58 -2.16 -3.69
N LEU A 101 -5.69 -1.03 -2.96
CA LEU A 101 -5.41 0.30 -3.47
C LEU A 101 -3.97 0.71 -3.15
N PRO A 102 -3.05 0.76 -4.15
CA PRO A 102 -1.72 1.29 -3.95
C PRO A 102 -1.76 2.80 -3.68
N VAL A 103 -0.97 3.25 -2.70
CA VAL A 103 -0.69 4.66 -2.42
C VAL A 103 0.82 4.75 -2.23
N ASP A 104 1.57 4.82 -3.32
CA ASP A 104 2.99 4.49 -3.35
C ASP A 104 3.82 5.34 -4.33
N GLY A 105 3.30 6.46 -4.79
CA GLY A 105 3.98 7.32 -5.76
C GLY A 105 4.24 6.66 -7.11
N GLY A 106 3.49 5.59 -7.43
CA GLY A 106 3.65 4.84 -8.68
C GLY A 106 4.64 3.66 -8.60
N TYR A 107 5.18 3.34 -7.43
CA TYR A 107 6.17 2.26 -7.28
C TYR A 107 5.69 0.93 -7.89
N THR A 108 4.42 0.59 -7.77
CA THR A 108 3.86 -0.69 -8.26
C THR A 108 3.31 -0.61 -9.68
N CYS A 109 3.41 0.51 -10.38
CA CYS A 109 2.93 0.64 -11.75
C CYS A 109 3.97 0.26 -12.82
N MET A 110 5.20 0.00 -12.39
CA MET A 110 6.32 -0.39 -13.25
C MET A 110 6.62 -1.88 -13.19
#